data_170d5c214d8da80ca4978690a3468894
#
_entry.id   170d5c214d8da80ca4978690a3468894
#
_cell.length_a   1.000
_cell.length_b   1.000
_cell.length_c   1.000
_cell.angle_alpha   90.00
_cell.angle_beta   90.00
_cell.angle_gamma   90.00
#
_symmetry.space_group_name_H-M   'P 1'
#
loop_
_entity.id
_entity.type
_entity.pdbx_description
1 polymer ?
#
loop_
_entity_poly.entity_id
_entity_poly.type
_entity_poly.pdbx_seq_one_letter_code
_entity_poly.pdbx_strand_id
1 'polypeptide(L)'
;MTVKEIFQNKFTVDVSEETLKKTTLGVKLNLNQIVNLEPALKVSDRLGGHIVSGHVDGLGTVENIEKLEKSWLLSIKWKNNNFSKYVVNKGSICVNGISLTIAKYEQEGEIFTIAIIPHTWHNTNLNKLNVGDSAVSYTHLTLPTINWV
;
A
#
# COMPACT_ATOMS: atom_id res chain seq x y z
N MET A 1 12.85 2.41 -4.60
CA MET A 1 13.37 3.29 -5.67
C MET A 1 14.60 4.02 -5.14
N THR A 2 15.62 4.23 -5.99
CA THR A 2 16.86 4.93 -5.60
C THR A 2 16.78 6.38 -6.03
N VAL A 3 17.12 7.31 -5.14
CA VAL A 3 17.22 8.73 -5.47
C VAL A 3 18.42 8.95 -6.37
N LYS A 4 18.21 9.59 -7.53
CA LYS A 4 19.22 9.88 -8.53
C LYS A 4 19.85 11.25 -8.31
N GLU A 5 19.03 12.27 -8.12
CA GLU A 5 19.43 13.65 -7.95
C GLU A 5 18.54 14.36 -6.94
N ILE A 6 19.09 15.32 -6.22
CA ILE A 6 18.38 16.16 -5.25
C ILE A 6 18.56 17.62 -5.62
N PHE A 7 17.48 18.37 -5.74
CA PHE A 7 17.45 19.80 -6.03
C PHE A 7 16.59 20.53 -5.00
N GLN A 8 17.20 21.30 -4.12
CA GLN A 8 16.47 22.05 -3.09
C GLN A 8 15.42 21.18 -2.36
N ASN A 9 14.15 21.30 -2.73
CA ASN A 9 13.01 20.58 -2.16
C ASN A 9 12.47 19.49 -3.10
N LYS A 10 13.21 19.06 -4.10
CA LYS A 10 12.83 18.05 -5.09
C LYS A 10 13.91 16.99 -5.22
N PHE A 11 13.50 15.80 -5.61
CA PHE A 11 14.43 14.73 -6.01
C PHE A 11 13.89 14.01 -7.25
N THR A 12 14.78 13.36 -7.96
CA THR A 12 14.44 12.52 -9.11
C THR A 12 14.75 11.07 -8.83
N VAL A 13 13.95 10.19 -9.42
CA VAL A 13 14.14 8.75 -9.40
C VAL A 13 13.92 8.19 -10.80
N ASP A 14 14.67 7.18 -11.17
CA ASP A 14 14.39 6.40 -12.39
C ASP A 14 13.40 5.28 -12.01
N VAL A 15 12.40 5.07 -12.85
CA VAL A 15 11.34 4.08 -12.62
C VAL A 15 11.35 3.07 -13.76
N SER A 16 11.44 1.78 -13.43
CA SER A 16 11.41 0.71 -14.42
C SER A 16 10.01 0.49 -15.00
N GLU A 17 9.92 -0.09 -16.20
CA GLU A 17 8.64 -0.48 -16.79
C GLU A 17 7.84 -1.44 -15.90
N GLU A 18 8.52 -2.35 -15.21
CA GLU A 18 7.89 -3.28 -14.27
C GLU A 18 7.23 -2.53 -13.11
N THR A 19 7.91 -1.52 -12.55
CA THR A 19 7.35 -0.66 -11.51
C THR A 19 6.15 0.13 -12.02
N LEU A 20 6.22 0.67 -13.23
CA LEU A 20 5.08 1.39 -13.84
C LEU A 20 3.87 0.47 -14.05
N LYS A 21 4.09 -0.79 -14.44
CA LYS A 21 3.00 -1.78 -14.63
C LYS A 21 2.35 -2.20 -13.33
N LYS A 22 3.13 -2.32 -12.24
CA LYS A 22 2.66 -2.84 -10.95
C LYS A 22 2.23 -1.77 -9.95
N THR A 23 2.43 -0.50 -10.25
CA THR A 23 2.12 0.60 -9.32
C THR A 23 1.17 1.61 -9.93
N THR A 24 0.65 2.49 -9.08
CA THR A 24 -0.18 3.62 -9.51
C THR A 24 0.61 4.68 -10.29
N LEU A 25 1.94 4.64 -10.26
CA LEU A 25 2.79 5.55 -11.03
C LEU A 25 2.61 5.40 -12.55
N GLY A 26 2.28 4.19 -13.03
CA GLY A 26 2.01 3.93 -14.44
C GLY A 26 0.58 4.21 -14.88
N VAL A 27 -0.38 4.23 -13.96
CA VAL A 27 -1.82 4.36 -14.30
C VAL A 27 -2.19 5.81 -14.64
N LYS A 28 -1.53 6.75 -14.01
CA LYS A 28 -1.73 8.19 -14.26
C LYS A 28 -0.38 8.88 -14.17
N LEU A 29 0.30 9.08 -15.28
CA LEU A 29 1.39 10.07 -15.38
C LEU A 29 0.80 11.48 -15.23
N ASN A 30 0.05 11.71 -14.17
CA ASN A 30 -0.54 13.01 -13.89
C ASN A 30 0.47 13.85 -13.12
N LEU A 31 0.81 14.99 -13.68
CA LEU A 31 1.41 16.10 -12.95
C LEU A 31 0.56 16.34 -11.69
N ASN A 32 1.21 16.39 -10.52
CA ASN A 32 0.61 16.65 -9.20
C ASN A 32 -0.04 15.42 -8.50
N GLN A 33 0.30 14.19 -8.84
CA GLN A 33 -0.12 13.05 -8.03
C GLN A 33 0.56 13.11 -6.65
N ILE A 34 -0.25 13.01 -5.58
CA ILE A 34 0.25 12.94 -4.21
C ILE A 34 0.66 11.49 -3.89
N VAL A 35 1.88 11.32 -3.42
CA VAL A 35 2.43 10.03 -2.98
C VAL A 35 2.87 10.10 -1.52
N ASN A 36 2.83 8.97 -0.82
CA ASN A 36 3.44 8.85 0.49
C ASN A 36 4.94 8.65 0.30
N LEU A 37 5.74 9.32 1.12
CA LEU A 37 7.20 9.19 1.13
C LEU A 37 7.67 8.80 2.53
N GLU A 38 8.59 7.86 2.60
CA GLU A 38 9.29 7.50 3.83
C GLU A 38 10.78 7.29 3.55
N PRO A 39 11.66 7.68 4.48
CA PRO A 39 13.07 7.35 4.37
C PRO A 39 13.31 5.86 4.62
N ALA A 40 14.42 5.33 4.09
CA ALA A 40 14.85 3.99 4.43
C ALA A 40 15.13 3.87 5.94
N LEU A 41 14.66 2.80 6.56
CA LEU A 41 14.93 2.51 7.96
C LEU A 41 16.43 2.24 8.20
N LYS A 42 16.99 2.85 9.22
CA LYS A 42 18.31 2.48 9.75
C LYS A 42 18.17 1.23 10.62
N VAL A 43 19.25 0.47 10.78
CA VAL A 43 19.27 -0.72 11.65
C VAL A 43 18.88 -0.41 13.10
N SER A 44 19.13 0.83 13.55
CA SER A 44 18.81 1.31 14.90
C SER A 44 17.39 1.85 15.06
N ASP A 45 16.62 1.97 13.98
CA ASP A 45 15.29 2.58 14.02
C ASP A 45 14.26 1.59 14.56
N ARG A 46 13.19 2.14 15.15
CA ARG A 46 12.05 1.33 15.61
C ARG A 46 11.14 1.04 14.41
N LEU A 47 10.70 -0.21 14.30
CA LEU A 47 9.71 -0.61 13.30
C LEU A 47 8.31 -0.14 13.74
N GLY A 48 7.74 0.82 13.03
CA GLY A 48 6.42 1.40 13.31
C GLY A 48 5.23 0.69 12.65
N GLY A 49 5.47 -0.42 11.95
CA GLY A 49 4.46 -1.20 11.24
C GLY A 49 4.89 -2.66 11.12
N HIS A 50 4.59 -3.31 10.00
CA HIS A 50 5.12 -4.63 9.70
C HIS A 50 6.26 -4.52 8.67
N ILE A 51 7.09 -5.56 8.59
CA ILE A 51 8.18 -5.61 7.62
C ILE A 51 7.59 -5.78 6.22
N VAL A 52 7.95 -4.89 5.31
CA VAL A 52 7.56 -4.93 3.90
C VAL A 52 8.82 -4.98 3.06
N SER A 53 8.91 -5.97 2.18
CA SER A 53 10.08 -6.15 1.30
C SER A 53 10.16 -5.10 0.18
N GLY A 54 9.08 -4.33 -0.03
CA GLY A 54 8.99 -3.34 -1.09
C GLY A 54 8.64 -3.91 -2.47
N HIS A 55 8.39 -5.20 -2.58
CA HIS A 55 7.90 -5.82 -3.82
C HIS A 55 6.38 -5.70 -3.88
N VAL A 56 5.89 -4.94 -4.85
CA VAL A 56 4.45 -4.76 -5.08
C VAL A 56 3.85 -6.06 -5.58
N ASP A 57 2.83 -6.56 -4.87
CA ASP A 57 2.08 -7.74 -5.30
C ASP A 57 1.12 -7.38 -6.42
N GLY A 58 0.33 -6.33 -6.24
CA GLY A 58 -0.64 -5.95 -7.25
C GLY A 58 -1.34 -4.62 -6.97
N LEU A 59 -2.26 -4.33 -7.87
CA LEU A 59 -3.16 -3.18 -7.77
C LEU A 59 -4.54 -3.66 -7.32
N GLY A 60 -5.16 -2.87 -6.48
CA GLY A 60 -6.57 -2.95 -6.17
C GLY A 60 -7.32 -1.72 -6.66
N THR A 61 -8.63 -1.79 -6.68
CA THR A 61 -9.55 -0.69 -6.94
C THR A 61 -10.31 -0.38 -5.66
N VAL A 62 -10.42 0.88 -5.31
CA VAL A 62 -11.24 1.33 -4.18
C VAL A 62 -12.72 1.07 -4.51
N GLU A 63 -13.35 0.17 -3.75
CA GLU A 63 -14.77 -0.20 -3.91
C GLU A 63 -15.68 0.68 -3.06
N ASN A 64 -15.24 1.01 -1.84
CA ASN A 64 -16.05 1.81 -0.91
C ASN A 64 -15.16 2.58 0.06
N ILE A 65 -15.62 3.75 0.46
CA ILE A 65 -15.05 4.56 1.53
C ILE A 65 -16.21 4.98 2.44
N GLU A 66 -16.23 4.45 3.65
CA GLU A 66 -17.26 4.74 4.65
C GLU A 66 -16.64 5.52 5.81
N LYS A 67 -17.20 6.70 6.07
CA LYS A 67 -16.82 7.50 7.23
C LYS A 67 -17.64 7.08 8.44
N LEU A 68 -16.98 6.61 9.46
CA LEU A 68 -17.58 6.34 10.78
C LEU A 68 -17.37 7.55 11.70
N GLU A 69 -17.94 7.47 12.91
CA GLU A 69 -17.82 8.57 13.89
C GLU A 69 -16.37 8.93 14.21
N LYS A 70 -15.49 7.91 14.39
CA LYS A 70 -14.08 8.08 14.82
C LYS A 70 -13.06 7.39 13.92
N SER A 71 -13.43 6.97 12.72
CA SER A 71 -12.56 6.23 11.81
C SER A 71 -13.13 6.22 10.39
N TRP A 72 -12.40 5.58 9.47
CA TRP A 72 -12.86 5.30 8.11
C TRP A 72 -12.71 3.80 7.84
N LEU A 73 -13.64 3.25 7.06
CA LEU A 73 -13.49 1.94 6.45
C LEU A 73 -13.20 2.14 4.96
N LEU A 74 -12.09 1.58 4.51
CA LEU A 74 -11.66 1.59 3.12
C LEU A 74 -11.71 0.16 2.59
N SER A 75 -12.60 -0.11 1.63
CA SER A 75 -12.72 -1.40 0.97
C SER A 75 -12.02 -1.36 -0.37
N ILE A 76 -11.15 -2.34 -0.64
CA ILE A 76 -10.36 -2.45 -1.85
C ILE A 76 -10.61 -3.83 -2.46
N LYS A 77 -10.86 -3.87 -3.76
CA LYS A 77 -10.95 -5.08 -4.56
C LYS A 77 -9.67 -5.28 -5.36
N TRP A 78 -9.09 -6.48 -5.31
CA TRP A 78 -7.96 -6.83 -6.15
C TRP A 78 -8.31 -6.76 -7.64
N LYS A 79 -7.42 -6.19 -8.45
CA LYS A 79 -7.52 -6.28 -9.92
C LYS A 79 -7.18 -7.66 -10.45
N ASN A 80 -6.42 -8.42 -9.68
CA ASN A 80 -6.04 -9.80 -9.99
C ASN A 80 -6.14 -10.63 -8.70
N ASN A 81 -6.95 -11.67 -8.71
CA ASN A 81 -7.28 -12.48 -7.54
C ASN A 81 -6.16 -13.43 -7.08
N ASN A 82 -4.99 -13.44 -7.73
CA ASN A 82 -3.86 -14.28 -7.35
C ASN A 82 -3.40 -14.07 -5.91
N PHE A 83 -3.68 -12.89 -5.34
CA PHE A 83 -3.26 -12.50 -3.98
C PHE A 83 -4.37 -12.61 -2.94
N SER A 84 -5.61 -12.88 -3.33
CA SER A 84 -6.77 -12.99 -2.42
C SER A 84 -6.55 -14.03 -1.32
N LYS A 85 -5.94 -15.16 -1.65
CA LYS A 85 -5.62 -16.26 -0.73
C LYS A 85 -4.70 -15.89 0.45
N TYR A 86 -4.02 -14.74 0.37
CA TYR A 86 -3.14 -14.25 1.42
C TYR A 86 -3.82 -13.23 2.33
N VAL A 87 -5.04 -12.84 2.01
CA VAL A 87 -5.83 -11.91 2.81
C VAL A 87 -6.45 -12.66 3.99
N VAL A 88 -6.14 -12.23 5.21
CA VAL A 88 -6.65 -12.85 6.43
C VAL A 88 -7.15 -11.76 7.39
N ASN A 89 -8.19 -12.07 8.17
CA ASN A 89 -8.67 -11.17 9.21
C ASN A 89 -7.57 -10.86 10.22
N LYS A 90 -7.46 -9.59 10.60
CA LYS A 90 -6.41 -9.05 11.50
C LYS A 90 -4.99 -9.19 10.95
N GLY A 91 -4.83 -9.64 9.71
CA GLY A 91 -3.55 -9.64 9.02
C GLY A 91 -3.08 -8.23 8.68
N SER A 92 -1.78 -8.08 8.53
CA SER A 92 -1.17 -6.83 8.06
C SER A 92 -1.18 -6.78 6.54
N ILE A 93 -1.46 -5.59 6.00
CA ILE A 93 -1.38 -5.30 4.58
C ILE A 93 -0.78 -3.91 4.39
N CYS A 94 0.02 -3.75 3.37
CA CYS A 94 0.56 -2.44 3.01
C CYS A 94 -0.24 -1.87 1.83
N VAL A 95 -0.84 -0.71 2.00
CA VAL A 95 -1.58 -0.01 0.95
C VAL A 95 -0.96 1.37 0.71
N ASN A 96 -0.52 1.64 -0.52
CA ASN A 96 0.17 2.88 -0.90
C ASN A 96 1.38 3.20 0.00
N GLY A 97 2.11 2.17 0.48
CA GLY A 97 3.24 2.31 1.39
C GLY A 97 2.87 2.39 2.88
N ILE A 98 1.58 2.29 3.24
CA ILE A 98 1.11 2.43 4.61
C ILE A 98 0.78 1.06 5.18
N SER A 99 1.39 0.73 6.33
CA SER A 99 1.10 -0.50 7.09
C SER A 99 -0.28 -0.39 7.75
N LEU A 100 -1.19 -1.29 7.40
CA LEU A 100 -2.58 -1.28 7.85
C LEU A 100 -3.02 -2.67 8.29
N THR A 101 -4.14 -2.74 9.00
CA THR A 101 -4.72 -4.00 9.48
C THR A 101 -6.04 -4.28 8.76
N ILE A 102 -6.20 -5.50 8.28
CA ILE A 102 -7.43 -5.97 7.64
C ILE A 102 -8.49 -6.16 8.72
N ALA A 103 -9.58 -5.40 8.64
CA ALA A 103 -10.73 -5.50 9.56
C ALA A 103 -11.67 -6.65 9.18
N LYS A 104 -11.90 -6.84 7.88
CA LYS A 104 -12.69 -7.93 7.31
C LYS A 104 -12.29 -8.18 5.86
N TYR A 105 -12.67 -9.32 5.32
CA TYR A 105 -12.58 -9.62 3.90
C TYR A 105 -13.84 -10.37 3.42
N GLU A 106 -14.09 -10.31 2.13
CA GLU A 106 -15.23 -10.92 1.45
C GLU A 106 -14.75 -11.64 0.19
N GLN A 107 -15.59 -12.52 -0.39
CA GLN A 107 -15.29 -13.23 -1.63
C GLN A 107 -13.90 -13.91 -1.59
N GLU A 108 -13.63 -14.70 -0.55
CA GLU A 108 -12.36 -15.44 -0.38
C GLU A 108 -11.10 -14.54 -0.45
N GLY A 109 -11.24 -13.27 0.01
CA GLY A 109 -10.15 -12.30 0.02
C GLY A 109 -10.03 -11.43 -1.24
N GLU A 110 -10.92 -11.57 -2.20
CA GLU A 110 -10.95 -10.66 -3.38
C GLU A 110 -11.20 -9.21 -2.98
N ILE A 111 -12.03 -9.00 -1.96
CA ILE A 111 -12.29 -7.69 -1.36
C ILE A 111 -11.83 -7.72 0.09
N PHE A 112 -11.05 -6.74 0.48
CA PHE A 112 -10.66 -6.55 1.87
C PHE A 112 -10.97 -5.13 2.33
N THR A 113 -11.32 -5.02 3.60
CA THR A 113 -11.66 -3.75 4.24
C THR A 113 -10.69 -3.45 5.36
N ILE A 114 -10.20 -2.23 5.39
CA ILE A 114 -9.22 -1.71 6.33
C ILE A 114 -9.91 -0.67 7.21
N ALA A 115 -9.67 -0.71 8.52
CA ALA A 115 -10.07 0.34 9.44
C ALA A 115 -8.94 1.37 9.59
N ILE A 116 -9.22 2.63 9.31
CA ILE A 116 -8.23 3.70 9.27
C ILE A 116 -8.54 4.71 10.38
N ILE A 117 -7.57 4.94 11.26
CA ILE A 117 -7.67 5.94 12.33
C ILE A 117 -7.52 7.37 11.79
N PRO A 118 -8.04 8.41 12.46
CA PRO A 118 -8.00 9.78 11.99
C PRO A 118 -6.59 10.27 11.69
N HIS A 119 -5.62 9.93 12.51
CA HIS A 119 -4.22 10.33 12.28
C HIS A 119 -3.69 9.83 10.93
N THR A 120 -3.88 8.55 10.63
CA THR A 120 -3.44 7.94 9.35
C THR A 120 -4.20 8.53 8.17
N TRP A 121 -5.52 8.69 8.30
CA TRP A 121 -6.35 9.29 7.26
C TRP A 121 -5.88 10.68 6.86
N HIS A 122 -5.62 11.56 7.84
CA HIS A 122 -5.27 12.95 7.56
C HIS A 122 -3.82 13.17 7.13
N ASN A 123 -2.91 12.27 7.51
CA ASN A 123 -1.47 12.43 7.25
C ASN A 123 -0.93 11.61 6.08
N THR A 124 -1.81 10.94 5.33
CA THR A 124 -1.42 10.12 4.16
C THR A 124 -2.27 10.46 2.94
N ASN A 125 -1.90 9.91 1.78
CA ASN A 125 -2.67 10.09 0.56
C ASN A 125 -3.99 9.31 0.53
N LEU A 126 -4.33 8.55 1.57
CA LEU A 126 -5.61 7.81 1.63
C LEU A 126 -6.82 8.75 1.59
N ASN A 127 -6.70 9.95 2.17
CA ASN A 127 -7.76 10.96 2.15
C ASN A 127 -8.00 11.62 0.77
N LYS A 128 -7.19 11.28 -0.23
CA LYS A 128 -7.34 11.74 -1.63
C LYS A 128 -7.91 10.66 -2.54
N LEU A 129 -8.09 9.45 -2.01
CA LEU A 129 -8.70 8.37 -2.77
C LEU A 129 -10.21 8.58 -2.90
N ASN A 130 -10.72 8.20 -4.06
CA ASN A 130 -12.15 8.13 -4.38
C ASN A 130 -12.51 6.70 -4.79
N VAL A 131 -13.77 6.34 -4.73
CA VAL A 131 -14.27 5.08 -5.29
C VAL A 131 -13.90 5.01 -6.77
N GLY A 132 -13.36 3.87 -7.20
CA GLY A 132 -12.82 3.65 -8.54
C GLY A 132 -11.33 3.96 -8.70
N ASP A 133 -10.68 4.63 -7.76
CA ASP A 133 -9.24 4.87 -7.82
C ASP A 133 -8.44 3.57 -7.60
N SER A 134 -7.25 3.54 -8.20
CA SER A 134 -6.31 2.43 -8.00
C SER A 134 -5.46 2.66 -6.74
N ALA A 135 -5.24 1.59 -5.98
CA ALA A 135 -4.32 1.55 -4.85
C ALA A 135 -3.31 0.41 -5.02
N VAL A 136 -2.07 0.66 -4.62
CA VAL A 136 -0.99 -0.35 -4.60
C VAL A 136 -1.10 -1.17 -3.34
N SER A 137 -1.05 -2.50 -3.44
CA SER A 137 -1.15 -3.37 -2.28
C SER A 137 -0.03 -4.40 -2.23
N TYR A 138 0.42 -4.69 -1.00
CA TYR A 138 1.46 -5.67 -0.66
C TYR A 138 0.93 -6.54 0.48
N THR A 139 0.87 -7.86 0.25
CA THR A 139 0.32 -8.80 1.24
C THR A 139 1.40 -9.62 1.95
N HIS A 140 2.64 -9.63 1.43
CA HIS A 140 3.63 -10.60 1.84
C HIS A 140 4.74 -10.08 2.72
N LEU A 141 4.91 -10.80 3.84
CA LEU A 141 6.20 -11.17 4.39
C LEU A 141 6.54 -12.57 3.84
N THR A 142 7.30 -12.67 2.78
CA THR A 142 8.05 -13.88 2.55
C THR A 142 9.24 -13.87 3.51
N LEU A 143 9.09 -14.49 4.66
CA LEU A 143 10.26 -14.92 5.42
C LEU A 143 11.02 -15.89 4.49
N PRO A 144 12.33 -15.67 4.25
CA PRO A 144 13.09 -16.66 3.53
C PRO A 144 12.95 -17.98 4.30
N THR A 145 12.50 -19.03 3.61
CA THR A 145 12.46 -20.36 4.18
C THR A 145 13.91 -20.74 4.42
N ILE A 146 14.38 -20.61 5.65
CA ILE A 146 15.67 -21.19 6.05
C ILE A 146 15.43 -22.68 6.11
N ASN A 147 15.77 -23.39 5.04
CA ASN A 147 15.89 -24.82 5.08
C ASN A 147 17.11 -25.14 5.98
N TRP A 148 16.85 -25.53 7.21
CA TRP A 148 17.84 -26.18 8.04
C TRP A 148 18.07 -27.57 7.43
N VAL A 149 19.22 -27.77 6.86
CA VAL A 149 19.76 -29.09 6.50
C VAL A 149 20.44 -29.65 7.74
#